data_25a23580d39a303940b6b8683fa8becf
#
_entry.id   25a23580d39a303940b6b8683fa8becf
#
_cell.length_a   1.000
_cell.length_b   1.000
_cell.length_c   1.000
_cell.angle_alpha   90.00
_cell.angle_beta   90.00
_cell.angle_gamma   90.00
#
_symmetry.space_group_name_H-M   'P 1'
#
loop_
_entity.id
_entity.type
_entity.pdbx_description
1 polymer ?
#
loop_
_entity_poly.entity_id
_entity_poly.type
_entity_poly.pdbx_seq_one_letter_code
_entity_poly.pdbx_strand_id
1 'polypeptide(L)'
;MKKNIILSTFLLLIISVSVASEYRLGRDYGSLSRPLPVKEDGVVDVVEVFWYGCGHCFNLAPITAKWAKQQDASVNYQKMPVTWGPVHQLHAKLFYTIEALGIGDTAHSAVFTAMHKEGNFLGSEGAILEFLEKLGTDRSETIKYMNSFSVRQKVKRAIELSKQFKVTATPMIFVDGQYRIEAKGGHS
;
A
#
# COMPACT_ATOMS: atom_id res chain seq x y z
N MET A 1 -72.72 28.80 10.96
CA MET A 1 -71.47 28.93 11.68
C MET A 1 -70.58 27.75 11.23
N LYS A 2 -69.62 27.99 10.31
CA LYS A 2 -68.68 26.97 9.81
C LYS A 2 -67.36 27.17 10.53
N LYS A 3 -66.91 26.17 11.35
CA LYS A 3 -65.62 26.14 12.02
C LYS A 3 -64.55 25.64 11.01
N ASN A 4 -63.63 26.50 10.61
CA ASN A 4 -62.45 26.12 9.86
C ASN A 4 -61.40 25.56 10.83
N ILE A 5 -61.11 24.27 10.71
CA ILE A 5 -59.99 23.60 11.40
C ILE A 5 -58.78 23.74 10.49
N ILE A 6 -57.80 24.59 10.88
CA ILE A 6 -56.50 24.70 10.24
C ILE A 6 -55.61 23.59 10.78
N LEU A 7 -55.36 22.58 9.95
CA LEU A 7 -54.45 21.48 10.28
C LEU A 7 -53.01 21.95 9.94
N SER A 8 -52.28 22.37 10.98
CA SER A 8 -50.87 22.77 10.86
C SER A 8 -49.99 21.53 10.78
N THR A 9 -49.51 21.20 9.57
CA THR A 9 -48.60 20.10 9.35
C THR A 9 -47.18 20.52 9.74
N PHE A 10 -46.72 20.11 10.89
CA PHE A 10 -45.35 20.37 11.36
C PHE A 10 -44.38 19.36 10.65
N LEU A 11 -43.69 19.85 9.63
CA LEU A 11 -42.69 19.09 8.89
C LEU A 11 -41.40 18.96 9.74
N LEU A 12 -41.20 17.81 10.40
CA LEU A 12 -39.96 17.51 11.12
C LEU A 12 -38.83 17.31 10.09
N LEU A 13 -37.94 18.29 9.96
CA LEU A 13 -36.66 18.13 9.24
C LEU A 13 -35.73 17.25 10.08
N ILE A 14 -35.59 15.99 9.72
CA ILE A 14 -34.56 15.09 10.30
C ILE A 14 -33.21 15.48 9.69
N ILE A 15 -32.43 16.30 10.40
CA ILE A 15 -31.05 16.60 10.06
C ILE A 15 -30.24 15.35 10.42
N SER A 16 -29.90 14.55 9.42
CA SER A 16 -28.94 13.44 9.58
C SER A 16 -27.56 14.03 9.83
N VAL A 17 -27.16 14.12 11.09
CA VAL A 17 -25.77 14.46 11.45
C VAL A 17 -24.91 13.25 11.10
N SER A 18 -24.25 13.27 9.96
CA SER A 18 -23.16 12.35 9.66
C SER A 18 -22.05 12.60 10.68
N VAL A 19 -21.93 11.72 11.67
CA VAL A 19 -20.76 11.69 12.55
C VAL A 19 -19.59 11.12 11.74
N ALA A 20 -18.93 11.96 10.96
CA ALA A 20 -17.63 11.64 10.41
C ALA A 20 -16.70 11.39 11.61
N SER A 21 -16.14 10.18 11.71
CA SER A 21 -15.15 9.89 12.74
C SER A 21 -13.95 10.81 12.52
N GLU A 22 -13.76 11.76 13.43
CA GLU A 22 -12.72 12.78 13.33
C GLU A 22 -11.36 12.11 13.61
N TYR A 23 -10.55 11.91 12.55
CA TYR A 23 -9.18 11.44 12.69
C TYR A 23 -8.30 12.55 13.26
N ARG A 24 -7.46 12.22 14.26
CA ARG A 24 -6.68 13.22 15.01
C ARG A 24 -5.19 13.04 14.79
N LEU A 25 -4.52 14.16 14.47
CA LEU A 25 -3.07 14.25 14.44
C LEU A 25 -2.48 13.85 15.81
N GLY A 26 -1.45 13.03 15.79
CA GLY A 26 -0.78 12.51 17.00
C GLY A 26 -1.44 11.30 17.64
N ARG A 27 -2.72 11.02 17.32
CA ARG A 27 -3.44 9.83 17.78
C ARG A 27 -3.60 8.79 16.68
N ASP A 28 -4.11 9.19 15.53
CA ASP A 28 -4.48 8.29 14.44
C ASP A 28 -3.48 8.35 13.29
N TYR A 29 -2.83 9.48 13.11
CA TYR A 29 -1.77 9.70 12.12
C TYR A 29 -0.75 10.73 12.63
N GLY A 30 0.44 10.76 12.03
CA GLY A 30 1.50 11.72 12.31
C GLY A 30 1.83 12.57 11.08
N SER A 31 2.43 13.75 11.28
CA SER A 31 3.03 14.53 10.19
C SER A 31 4.47 14.12 9.96
N LEU A 32 4.93 14.21 8.72
CA LEU A 32 6.35 14.08 8.41
C LEU A 32 7.11 15.34 8.85
N SER A 33 8.31 15.16 9.42
CA SER A 33 9.17 16.28 9.82
C SER A 33 9.71 17.09 8.62
N ARG A 34 9.72 16.49 7.44
CA ARG A 34 10.10 17.11 6.16
C ARG A 34 9.11 16.62 5.10
N PRO A 35 7.95 17.28 5.01
CA PRO A 35 6.94 16.90 4.03
C PRO A 35 7.44 17.14 2.60
N LEU A 36 6.93 16.34 1.66
CA LEU A 36 7.14 16.55 0.23
C LEU A 36 6.20 17.65 -0.28
N PRO A 37 6.53 18.33 -1.37
CA PRO A 37 5.57 19.18 -2.06
C PRO A 37 4.35 18.34 -2.49
N VAL A 38 3.16 18.82 -2.17
CA VAL A 38 1.90 18.23 -2.65
C VAL A 38 1.72 18.61 -4.13
N LYS A 39 1.27 17.66 -4.93
CA LYS A 39 0.86 17.96 -6.29
C LYS A 39 -0.53 18.62 -6.27
N GLU A 40 -0.70 19.67 -7.05
CA GLU A 40 -1.99 20.37 -7.17
C GLU A 40 -2.83 19.80 -8.33
N ASP A 41 -2.87 18.46 -8.45
CA ASP A 41 -3.62 17.76 -9.50
C ASP A 41 -4.95 17.15 -9.00
N GLY A 42 -5.28 17.38 -7.72
CA GLY A 42 -6.48 16.85 -7.08
C GLY A 42 -6.44 15.35 -6.78
N VAL A 43 -5.26 14.71 -6.94
CA VAL A 43 -5.06 13.29 -6.69
C VAL A 43 -4.26 13.10 -5.39
N VAL A 44 -4.78 12.29 -4.47
CA VAL A 44 -4.13 11.94 -3.21
C VAL A 44 -3.20 10.75 -3.43
N ASP A 45 -1.88 10.97 -3.30
CA ASP A 45 -0.88 9.90 -3.35
C ASP A 45 -0.87 9.11 -2.03
N VAL A 46 -1.17 7.81 -2.08
CA VAL A 46 -1.10 6.89 -0.93
C VAL A 46 -0.04 5.84 -1.17
N VAL A 47 1.02 5.82 -0.35
CA VAL A 47 2.14 4.90 -0.48
C VAL A 47 2.17 3.93 0.70
N GLU A 48 1.89 2.66 0.47
CA GLU A 48 2.07 1.58 1.44
C GLU A 48 3.51 1.08 1.39
N VAL A 49 4.25 1.31 2.48
CA VAL A 49 5.60 0.77 2.65
C VAL A 49 5.52 -0.60 3.33
N PHE A 50 6.10 -1.61 2.70
CA PHE A 50 5.95 -2.99 3.11
C PHE A 50 7.23 -3.82 2.92
N TRP A 51 7.21 -5.02 3.45
CA TRP A 51 8.17 -6.08 3.14
C TRP A 51 7.44 -7.43 3.02
N TYR A 52 7.77 -8.21 2.01
CA TYR A 52 7.18 -9.55 1.85
C TYR A 52 7.43 -10.47 3.06
N GLY A 53 8.59 -10.36 3.72
CA GLY A 53 8.91 -11.15 4.92
C GLY A 53 8.24 -10.66 6.22
N CYS A 54 7.45 -9.59 6.17
CA CYS A 54 6.79 -9.02 7.35
C CYS A 54 5.39 -9.64 7.54
N GLY A 55 5.16 -10.32 8.69
CA GLY A 55 3.86 -10.93 9.03
C GLY A 55 2.72 -9.92 9.13
N HIS A 56 2.98 -8.72 9.66
CA HIS A 56 1.97 -7.67 9.71
C HIS A 56 1.59 -7.16 8.31
N CYS A 57 2.56 -7.10 7.37
CA CYS A 57 2.29 -6.75 5.98
C CYS A 57 1.46 -7.85 5.29
N PHE A 58 1.77 -9.13 5.55
CA PHE A 58 0.97 -10.25 5.07
C PHE A 58 -0.50 -10.16 5.50
N ASN A 59 -0.75 -9.82 6.77
CA ASN A 59 -2.11 -9.67 7.30
C ASN A 59 -2.83 -8.42 6.74
N LEU A 60 -2.09 -7.33 6.48
CA LEU A 60 -2.64 -6.09 5.95
C LEU A 60 -2.93 -6.15 4.44
N ALA A 61 -2.14 -6.90 3.68
CA ALA A 61 -2.20 -6.93 2.22
C ALA A 61 -3.61 -7.19 1.63
N PRO A 62 -4.43 -8.14 2.11
CA PRO A 62 -5.78 -8.33 1.59
C PRO A 62 -6.71 -7.16 1.90
N ILE A 63 -6.49 -6.45 3.02
CA ILE A 63 -7.30 -5.32 3.45
C ILE A 63 -7.02 -4.12 2.54
N THR A 64 -5.74 -3.79 2.34
CA THR A 64 -5.34 -2.67 1.47
C THR A 64 -5.65 -2.94 0.00
N ALA A 65 -5.51 -4.18 -0.48
CA ALA A 65 -5.91 -4.56 -1.83
C ALA A 65 -7.41 -4.39 -2.07
N LYS A 66 -8.26 -4.78 -1.09
CA LYS A 66 -9.71 -4.56 -1.15
C LYS A 66 -10.04 -3.07 -1.13
N TRP A 67 -9.41 -2.31 -0.24
CA TRP A 67 -9.61 -0.87 -0.11
C TRP A 67 -9.21 -0.14 -1.41
N ALA A 68 -8.04 -0.46 -1.98
CA ALA A 68 -7.55 0.17 -3.21
C ALA A 68 -8.51 0.00 -4.40
N LYS A 69 -9.16 -1.17 -4.51
CA LYS A 69 -10.17 -1.43 -5.56
C LYS A 69 -11.47 -0.62 -5.40
N GLN A 70 -11.70 -0.03 -4.24
CA GLN A 70 -12.87 0.80 -3.94
C GLN A 70 -12.61 2.30 -4.16
N GLN A 71 -11.34 2.66 -4.43
CA GLN A 71 -10.98 4.06 -4.68
C GLN A 71 -11.23 4.41 -6.15
N ASP A 72 -11.58 5.66 -6.37
CA ASP A 72 -11.69 6.24 -7.71
C ASP A 72 -10.36 6.90 -8.14
N ALA A 73 -10.39 7.61 -9.25
CA ALA A 73 -9.20 8.27 -9.82
C ALA A 73 -8.63 9.41 -8.94
N SER A 74 -9.32 9.80 -7.87
CA SER A 74 -8.80 10.81 -6.92
C SER A 74 -7.77 10.24 -5.95
N VAL A 75 -7.55 8.91 -5.92
CA VAL A 75 -6.57 8.24 -5.07
C VAL A 75 -5.59 7.43 -5.91
N ASN A 76 -4.32 7.79 -5.85
CA ASN A 76 -3.22 7.04 -6.46
C ASN A 76 -2.54 6.15 -5.39
N TYR A 77 -3.03 4.90 -5.26
CA TYR A 77 -2.45 3.94 -4.32
C TYR A 77 -1.27 3.20 -4.93
N GLN A 78 -0.14 3.20 -4.23
CA GLN A 78 1.09 2.53 -4.65
C GLN A 78 1.71 1.76 -3.48
N LYS A 79 2.40 0.66 -3.81
CA LYS A 79 3.24 -0.09 -2.87
C LYS A 79 4.70 0.25 -3.08
N MET A 80 5.44 0.36 -1.97
CA MET A 80 6.88 0.57 -1.98
C MET A 80 7.56 -0.43 -1.04
N PRO A 81 8.37 -1.36 -1.57
CA PRO A 81 9.10 -2.30 -0.73
C PRO A 81 10.24 -1.61 0.00
N VAL A 82 10.52 -2.00 1.26
CA VAL A 82 11.71 -1.56 2.00
C VAL A 82 12.99 -2.16 1.41
N THR A 83 14.10 -1.45 1.65
CA THR A 83 15.41 -1.77 1.05
C THR A 83 16.56 -1.74 2.07
N TRP A 84 16.28 -2.04 3.35
CA TRP A 84 17.20 -1.85 4.47
C TRP A 84 18.49 -2.69 4.39
N GLY A 85 18.46 -3.84 3.75
CA GLY A 85 19.60 -4.72 3.60
C GLY A 85 19.51 -5.59 2.34
N PRO A 86 20.49 -6.47 2.09
CA PRO A 86 20.58 -7.24 0.85
C PRO A 86 19.30 -8.03 0.51
N VAL A 87 18.72 -8.74 1.49
CA VAL A 87 17.49 -9.53 1.27
C VAL A 87 16.28 -8.62 1.00
N HIS A 88 16.18 -7.46 1.65
CA HIS A 88 15.12 -6.49 1.37
C HIS A 88 15.24 -5.94 -0.04
N GLN A 89 16.47 -5.65 -0.50
CA GLN A 89 16.71 -5.19 -1.87
C GLN A 89 16.43 -6.28 -2.90
N LEU A 90 16.73 -7.54 -2.59
CA LEU A 90 16.35 -8.68 -3.44
C LEU A 90 14.82 -8.79 -3.57
N HIS A 91 14.10 -8.67 -2.46
CA HIS A 91 12.63 -8.70 -2.47
C HIS A 91 12.03 -7.44 -3.12
N ALA A 92 12.68 -6.28 -3.00
CA ALA A 92 12.29 -5.09 -3.76
C ALA A 92 12.47 -5.28 -5.27
N LYS A 93 13.58 -5.92 -5.67
CA LYS A 93 13.82 -6.31 -7.06
C LYS A 93 12.74 -7.28 -7.56
N LEU A 94 12.37 -8.29 -6.76
CA LEU A 94 11.25 -9.19 -7.04
C LEU A 94 9.94 -8.42 -7.25
N PHE A 95 9.59 -7.52 -6.32
CA PHE A 95 8.37 -6.71 -6.41
C PHE A 95 8.29 -5.95 -7.74
N TYR A 96 9.32 -5.19 -8.06
CA TYR A 96 9.33 -4.39 -9.29
C TYR A 96 9.46 -5.24 -10.57
N THR A 97 9.97 -6.47 -10.47
CA THR A 97 9.97 -7.42 -11.59
C THR A 97 8.55 -7.93 -11.86
N ILE A 98 7.81 -8.29 -10.81
CA ILE A 98 6.39 -8.69 -10.88
C ILE A 98 5.55 -7.58 -11.51
N GLU A 99 5.76 -6.33 -11.09
CA GLU A 99 5.09 -5.17 -11.68
C GLU A 99 5.44 -5.00 -13.17
N ALA A 100 6.71 -5.17 -13.52
CA ALA A 100 7.16 -5.04 -14.92
C ALA A 100 6.65 -6.16 -15.84
N LEU A 101 6.41 -7.35 -15.28
CA LEU A 101 5.78 -8.48 -15.98
C LEU A 101 4.25 -8.34 -16.09
N GLY A 102 3.62 -7.36 -15.39
CA GLY A 102 2.18 -7.14 -15.42
C GLY A 102 1.36 -8.21 -14.68
N ILE A 103 1.98 -8.98 -13.77
CA ILE A 103 1.34 -10.07 -13.03
C ILE A 103 1.07 -9.72 -11.55
N GLY A 104 1.15 -8.43 -11.19
CA GLY A 104 1.07 -7.93 -9.82
C GLY A 104 -0.13 -8.43 -9.04
N ASP A 105 -1.32 -8.41 -9.63
CA ASP A 105 -2.58 -8.75 -8.96
C ASP A 105 -2.59 -10.16 -8.34
N THR A 106 -1.97 -11.12 -8.99
CA THR A 106 -1.90 -12.52 -8.53
C THR A 106 -0.59 -12.85 -7.83
N ALA A 107 0.54 -12.35 -8.37
CA ALA A 107 1.85 -12.72 -7.90
C ALA A 107 2.18 -12.16 -6.51
N HIS A 108 1.73 -10.94 -6.15
CA HIS A 108 1.97 -10.40 -4.80
C HIS A 108 1.36 -11.27 -3.70
N SER A 109 0.13 -11.74 -3.89
CA SER A 109 -0.53 -12.65 -2.95
C SER A 109 0.19 -14.00 -2.87
N ALA A 110 0.65 -14.52 -4.02
CA ALA A 110 1.41 -15.78 -4.09
C ALA A 110 2.77 -15.68 -3.37
N VAL A 111 3.50 -14.56 -3.52
CA VAL A 111 4.77 -14.32 -2.78
C VAL A 111 4.53 -14.32 -1.27
N PHE A 112 3.53 -13.59 -0.79
CA PHE A 112 3.19 -13.60 0.63
C PHE A 112 2.84 -15.01 1.12
N THR A 113 2.06 -15.77 0.36
CA THR A 113 1.69 -17.15 0.70
C THR A 113 2.92 -18.05 0.75
N ALA A 114 3.79 -17.99 -0.24
CA ALA A 114 5.03 -18.76 -0.29
C ALA A 114 5.90 -18.52 0.95
N MET A 115 6.06 -17.25 1.35
CA MET A 115 6.91 -16.90 2.49
C MET A 115 6.29 -17.23 3.85
N HIS A 116 4.99 -16.98 4.04
CA HIS A 116 4.35 -17.07 5.37
C HIS A 116 3.63 -18.38 5.64
N LYS A 117 3.26 -19.13 4.60
CA LYS A 117 2.52 -20.40 4.74
C LYS A 117 3.30 -21.62 4.25
N GLU A 118 4.16 -21.43 3.25
CA GLU A 118 4.85 -22.55 2.60
C GLU A 118 6.35 -22.64 2.99
N GLY A 119 6.85 -21.68 3.78
CA GLY A 119 8.24 -21.65 4.24
C GLY A 119 9.26 -21.32 3.14
N ASN A 120 8.83 -20.89 1.95
CA ASN A 120 9.71 -20.49 0.86
C ASN A 120 10.06 -19.00 0.98
N PHE A 121 11.20 -18.71 1.58
CA PHE A 121 11.63 -17.34 1.87
C PHE A 121 12.08 -16.55 0.62
N LEU A 122 12.23 -17.18 -0.55
CA LEU A 122 12.70 -16.54 -1.79
C LEU A 122 14.02 -15.78 -1.62
N GLY A 123 14.96 -16.35 -0.86
CA GLY A 123 16.19 -15.71 -0.40
C GLY A 123 17.32 -15.62 -1.44
N SER A 124 17.09 -16.05 -2.68
CA SER A 124 18.05 -15.96 -3.77
C SER A 124 17.36 -15.67 -5.11
N GLU A 125 18.11 -15.13 -6.08
CA GLU A 125 17.57 -14.92 -7.44
C GLU A 125 17.11 -16.24 -8.08
N GLY A 126 17.84 -17.34 -7.85
CA GLY A 126 17.45 -18.67 -8.34
C GLY A 126 16.10 -19.12 -7.81
N ALA A 127 15.88 -19.01 -6.48
CA ALA A 127 14.61 -19.34 -5.85
C ALA A 127 13.44 -18.46 -6.36
N ILE A 128 13.71 -17.17 -6.60
CA ILE A 128 12.74 -16.25 -7.18
C ILE A 128 12.37 -16.66 -8.61
N LEU A 129 13.36 -16.98 -9.44
CA LEU A 129 13.13 -17.40 -10.82
C LEU A 129 12.30 -18.69 -10.88
N GLU A 130 12.65 -19.71 -10.10
CA GLU A 130 11.88 -20.94 -10.00
C GLU A 130 10.44 -20.73 -9.53
N PHE A 131 10.26 -19.81 -8.57
CA PHE A 131 8.94 -19.46 -8.07
C PHE A 131 8.09 -18.77 -9.15
N LEU A 132 8.65 -17.79 -9.87
CA LEU A 132 7.94 -17.08 -10.91
C LEU A 132 7.64 -17.98 -12.12
N GLU A 133 8.51 -18.90 -12.48
CA GLU A 133 8.25 -19.93 -13.50
C GLU A 133 7.02 -20.80 -13.12
N LYS A 134 6.90 -21.20 -11.86
CA LYS A 134 5.70 -21.91 -11.35
C LYS A 134 4.42 -21.10 -11.46
N LEU A 135 4.52 -19.78 -11.47
CA LEU A 135 3.40 -18.86 -11.72
C LEU A 135 3.13 -18.64 -13.22
N GLY A 136 3.88 -19.31 -14.10
CA GLY A 136 3.66 -19.28 -15.55
C GLY A 136 4.46 -18.23 -16.30
N THR A 137 5.49 -17.61 -15.69
CA THR A 137 6.37 -16.67 -16.41
C THR A 137 7.46 -17.39 -17.18
N ASP A 138 7.88 -16.80 -18.31
CA ASP A 138 9.10 -17.26 -19.00
C ASP A 138 10.35 -16.82 -18.23
N ARG A 139 11.28 -17.78 -18.03
CA ARG A 139 12.51 -17.54 -17.25
C ARG A 139 13.39 -16.48 -17.89
N SER A 140 13.57 -16.52 -19.20
CA SER A 140 14.44 -15.59 -19.92
C SER A 140 13.87 -14.17 -19.89
N GLU A 141 12.58 -14.03 -20.04
CA GLU A 141 11.87 -12.76 -19.90
C GLU A 141 11.96 -12.23 -18.47
N THR A 142 11.76 -13.08 -17.47
CA THR A 142 11.90 -12.71 -16.05
C THR A 142 13.29 -12.20 -15.74
N ILE A 143 14.36 -12.88 -16.20
CA ILE A 143 15.75 -12.42 -16.05
C ILE A 143 15.95 -11.06 -16.72
N LYS A 144 15.42 -10.85 -17.93
CA LYS A 144 15.49 -9.59 -18.66
C LYS A 144 14.86 -8.44 -17.85
N TYR A 145 13.64 -8.60 -17.36
CA TYR A 145 12.98 -7.58 -16.54
C TYR A 145 13.70 -7.35 -15.21
N MET A 146 14.07 -8.41 -14.51
CA MET A 146 14.77 -8.34 -13.22
C MET A 146 16.06 -7.55 -13.32
N ASN A 147 16.76 -7.62 -14.46
CA ASN A 147 18.02 -6.90 -14.71
C ASN A 147 17.82 -5.63 -15.56
N SER A 148 16.58 -5.21 -15.80
CA SER A 148 16.27 -4.03 -16.59
C SER A 148 16.71 -2.73 -15.89
N PHE A 149 16.96 -1.70 -16.68
CA PHE A 149 17.22 -0.35 -16.15
C PHE A 149 16.04 0.16 -15.32
N SER A 150 14.81 -0.09 -15.78
CA SER A 150 13.57 0.35 -15.10
C SER A 150 13.47 -0.23 -13.69
N VAL A 151 13.65 -1.54 -13.51
CA VAL A 151 13.62 -2.20 -12.20
C VAL A 151 14.70 -1.65 -11.28
N ARG A 152 15.95 -1.50 -11.79
CA ARG A 152 17.03 -0.89 -10.99
C ARG A 152 16.70 0.54 -10.54
N GLN A 153 16.13 1.37 -11.42
CA GLN A 153 15.75 2.75 -11.06
C GLN A 153 14.62 2.78 -10.02
N LYS A 154 13.64 1.89 -10.13
CA LYS A 154 12.56 1.77 -9.13
C LYS A 154 13.11 1.36 -7.76
N VAL A 155 14.03 0.39 -7.69
CA VAL A 155 14.70 0.00 -6.44
C VAL A 155 15.50 1.19 -5.87
N LYS A 156 16.28 1.90 -6.71
CA LYS A 156 17.01 3.11 -6.29
C LYS A 156 16.07 4.17 -5.74
N ARG A 157 14.95 4.41 -6.42
CA ARG A 157 13.93 5.37 -5.95
C ARG A 157 13.33 4.95 -4.61
N ALA A 158 13.07 3.66 -4.39
CA ALA A 158 12.58 3.14 -3.11
C ALA A 158 13.61 3.38 -1.98
N ILE A 159 14.92 3.23 -2.25
CA ILE A 159 15.99 3.55 -1.29
C ILE A 159 15.94 5.04 -0.90
N GLU A 160 15.82 5.93 -1.88
CA GLU A 160 15.77 7.38 -1.65
C GLU A 160 14.53 7.79 -0.86
N LEU A 161 13.35 7.31 -1.27
CA LEU A 161 12.09 7.59 -0.58
C LEU A 161 12.06 7.02 0.84
N SER A 162 12.58 5.81 1.06
CA SER A 162 12.68 5.22 2.39
C SER A 162 13.48 6.11 3.36
N LYS A 163 14.57 6.71 2.89
CA LYS A 163 15.36 7.67 3.65
C LYS A 163 14.59 8.97 3.92
N GLN A 164 13.93 9.50 2.88
CA GLN A 164 13.19 10.75 2.93
C GLN A 164 11.99 10.66 3.88
N PHE A 165 11.24 9.56 3.82
CA PHE A 165 10.12 9.26 4.70
C PHE A 165 10.55 8.80 6.10
N LYS A 166 11.86 8.56 6.31
CA LYS A 166 12.39 7.98 7.56
C LYS A 166 11.68 6.68 7.93
N VAL A 167 11.59 5.77 6.97
CA VAL A 167 10.94 4.47 7.16
C VAL A 167 11.74 3.63 8.16
N THR A 168 11.15 3.33 9.31
CA THR A 168 11.77 2.57 10.41
C THR A 168 11.05 1.27 10.72
N ALA A 169 9.85 1.08 10.19
CA ALA A 169 9.02 -0.12 10.42
C ALA A 169 8.22 -0.47 9.16
N THR A 170 7.62 -1.65 9.15
CA THR A 170 6.61 -2.07 8.17
C THR A 170 5.46 -2.80 8.88
N PRO A 171 4.20 -2.63 8.42
CA PRO A 171 3.80 -1.69 7.37
C PRO A 171 3.73 -0.24 7.87
N MET A 172 3.96 0.72 6.97
CA MET A 172 3.68 2.14 7.16
C MET A 172 2.94 2.66 5.92
N ILE A 173 2.02 3.60 6.11
CA ILE A 173 1.32 4.24 5.00
C ILE A 173 1.63 5.73 5.03
N PHE A 174 1.98 6.29 3.88
CA PHE A 174 2.23 7.71 3.68
C PHE A 174 1.17 8.29 2.76
N VAL A 175 0.66 9.47 3.12
CA VAL A 175 -0.37 10.18 2.35
C VAL A 175 0.22 11.52 1.91
N ASP A 176 0.23 11.77 0.60
CA ASP A 176 0.79 12.96 -0.08
C ASP A 176 2.23 13.32 0.32
N GLY A 177 2.98 12.38 0.89
CA GLY A 177 4.27 12.70 1.48
C GLY A 177 4.22 13.73 2.62
N GLN A 178 3.05 13.96 3.19
CA GLN A 178 2.77 14.89 4.29
C GLN A 178 2.54 14.16 5.60
N TYR A 179 1.76 13.09 5.53
CA TYR A 179 1.29 12.35 6.70
C TYR A 179 1.79 10.91 6.68
N ARG A 180 1.89 10.32 7.88
CA ARG A 180 2.20 8.90 8.07
C ARG A 180 1.16 8.24 8.96
N ILE A 181 0.79 7.03 8.62
CA ILE A 181 -0.01 6.13 9.43
C ILE A 181 0.86 4.93 9.75
N GLU A 182 1.05 4.66 11.03
CA GLU A 182 1.74 3.45 11.50
C GLU A 182 0.67 2.46 11.94
N ALA A 183 0.77 1.21 11.46
CA ALA A 183 -0.07 0.17 12.02
C ALA A 183 0.24 0.08 13.52
N LYS A 184 -0.72 0.41 14.35
CA LYS A 184 -0.62 0.16 15.79
C LYS A 184 -0.62 -1.35 15.94
N GLY A 185 0.57 -1.95 15.89
CA GLY A 185 0.76 -3.36 16.18
C GLY A 185 0.24 -3.59 17.57
N GLY A 186 -0.73 -4.46 17.72
CA GLY A 186 -1.06 -4.97 19.03
C GLY A 186 0.24 -5.50 19.62
N HIS A 187 0.72 -4.86 20.67
CA HIS A 187 1.72 -5.46 21.51
C HIS A 187 1.06 -6.67 22.15
N SER A 188 1.33 -7.83 21.57
CA SER A 188 1.05 -9.12 22.23
C SER A 188 2.21 -9.47 23.12
#